data_003cced824a23d1e24444834aba34851
#
_entry.id   003cced824a23d1e24444834aba34851
#
_cell.length_a   1.000
_cell.length_b   1.000
_cell.length_c   1.000
_cell.angle_alpha   90.00
_cell.angle_beta   90.00
_cell.angle_gamma   90.00
#
_symmetry.space_group_name_H-M   'P 1'
#
loop_
_entity.id
_entity.type
_entity.pdbx_description
1 polymer ?
#
loop_
_entity_poly.entity_id
_entity_poly.type
_entity_poly.pdbx_seq_one_letter_code
_entity_poly.pdbx_strand_id
1 'polypeptide(L)' 'MATNKNKEIIYLPLEDVESEHCALIVEKGLAQVKGIETHKVELNNRRAAITVNNTEVVGEAVKVIKDLGYGE' A
#
# COMPACT_ATOMS: atom_id res chain seq x y z
N MET A 1 -22.86 -8.73 11.56
CA MET A 1 -22.55 -9.32 11.04
C MET A 1 -21.82 -9.05 10.03
N ALA A 2 -21.39 -9.47 9.50
CA ALA A 2 -20.64 -9.44 8.37
C ALA A 2 -20.53 -8.13 7.70
N THR A 3 -20.44 -7.15 8.44
CA THR A 3 -20.42 -5.83 7.85
C THR A 3 -19.10 -5.47 7.25
N ASN A 4 -18.05 -6.23 7.54
CA ASN A 4 -16.74 -5.86 7.02
C ASN A 4 -16.37 -6.59 5.78
N LYS A 5 -17.31 -7.18 5.13
CA LYS A 5 -17.01 -7.98 3.98
C LYS A 5 -16.43 -7.17 2.83
N ASN A 6 -16.57 -5.86 2.85
CA ASN A 6 -16.02 -5.06 1.78
C ASN A 6 -14.55 -4.70 2.00
N LYS A 7 -14.02 -5.04 3.15
CA LYS A 7 -12.64 -4.72 3.43
C LYS A 7 -11.75 -5.86 2.97
N GLU A 8 -10.71 -5.53 2.26
CA GLU A 8 -9.78 -6.53 1.77
C GLU A 8 -8.36 -6.09 2.05
N ILE A 9 -7.53 -7.07 2.36
CA ILE A 9 -6.11 -6.82 2.55
C ILE A 9 -5.42 -7.15 1.23
N ILE A 10 -4.74 -6.17 0.69
CA ILE A 10 -4.06 -6.30 -0.59
C ILE A 10 -2.57 -6.14 -0.36
N TYR A 11 -1.79 -7.00 -0.97
CA TYR A 11 -0.34 -6.91 -0.89
C TYR A 11 0.19 -6.39 -2.21
N LEU A 12 0.94 -5.30 -2.13
CA LEU A 12 1.49 -4.66 -3.32
C LEU A 12 2.99 -4.88 -3.32
N PRO A 13 3.54 -5.48 -4.38
CA PRO A 13 4.99 -5.72 -4.42
C PRO A 13 5.73 -4.40 -4.55
N LEU A 14 6.85 -4.31 -3.87
CA LEU A 14 7.68 -3.12 -3.89
C LEU A 14 9.03 -3.45 -4.49
N GLU A 15 9.61 -2.50 -5.20
CA GLU A 15 10.93 -2.66 -5.76
C GLU A 15 11.83 -1.57 -5.23
N ASP A 16 13.09 -1.91 -5.02
CA ASP A 16 14.09 -0.94 -4.58
C ASP A 16 13.85 -0.38 -3.20
N VAL A 17 12.96 -0.99 -2.43
CA VAL A 17 12.79 -0.60 -1.04
C VAL A 17 13.80 -1.39 -0.23
N GLU A 18 14.91 -0.77 0.13
CA GLU A 18 16.01 -1.48 0.77
C GLU A 18 16.29 -1.02 2.19
N SER A 19 15.59 -0.02 2.68
CA SER A 19 15.82 0.48 4.02
C SER A 19 14.53 1.00 4.61
N GLU A 20 14.56 1.25 5.91
CA GLU A 20 13.39 1.81 6.57
C GLU A 20 13.05 3.19 6.04
N HIS A 21 14.04 3.90 5.58
CA HIS A 21 13.79 5.22 5.00
C HIS A 21 12.91 5.11 3.77
N CYS A 22 13.20 4.16 2.91
CA CYS A 22 12.38 3.93 1.72
C CYS A 22 10.97 3.49 2.12
N ALA A 23 10.89 2.63 3.14
CA ALA A 23 9.60 2.17 3.62
C ALA A 23 8.76 3.33 4.13
N LEU A 24 9.37 4.29 4.81
CA LEU A 24 8.65 5.45 5.31
C LEU A 24 8.11 6.30 4.16
N ILE A 25 8.88 6.43 3.10
CA ILE A 25 8.44 7.20 1.94
C ILE A 25 7.19 6.56 1.34
N VAL A 26 7.21 5.24 1.21
CA VAL A 26 6.05 4.53 0.68
C VAL A 26 4.86 4.69 1.62
N GLU A 27 5.09 4.56 2.92
CA GLU A 27 4.00 4.71 3.87
C GLU A 27 3.37 6.08 3.82
N LYS A 28 4.20 7.11 3.69
CA LYS A 28 3.65 8.46 3.61
C LYS A 28 2.83 8.65 2.35
N GLY A 29 3.29 8.07 1.25
CA GLY A 29 2.52 8.14 0.02
C GLY A 29 1.19 7.44 0.15
N LEU A 30 1.18 6.25 0.74
CA LEU A 30 -0.05 5.51 0.90
C LEU A 30 -1.00 6.20 1.87
N ALA A 31 -0.46 6.89 2.86
CA ALA A 31 -1.29 7.59 3.84
C ALA A 31 -2.10 8.70 3.20
N GLN A 32 -1.69 9.17 2.02
CA GLN A 32 -2.42 10.22 1.34
C GLN A 32 -3.50 9.71 0.41
N VAL A 33 -3.60 8.41 0.25
CA VAL A 33 -4.60 7.82 -0.63
C VAL A 33 -5.87 7.63 0.17
N LYS A 34 -6.95 8.25 -0.30
CA LYS A 34 -8.23 8.08 0.39
C LYS A 34 -8.76 6.70 0.10
N GLY A 35 -9.37 6.10 1.08
CA GLY A 35 -9.93 4.76 0.93
C GLY A 35 -9.04 3.67 1.47
N ILE A 36 -7.79 3.96 1.78
CA ILE A 36 -6.93 3.00 2.44
C ILE A 36 -7.16 3.14 3.94
N GLU A 37 -7.62 2.09 4.58
CA GLU A 37 -7.89 2.14 6.01
C GLU A 37 -6.65 1.90 6.83
N THR A 38 -5.82 0.96 6.41
CA THR A 38 -4.55 0.72 7.08
C THR A 38 -3.49 0.47 6.03
N HIS A 39 -2.27 0.77 6.37
CA HIS A 39 -1.16 0.49 5.48
C HIS A 39 0.04 0.11 6.32
N LYS A 40 0.82 -0.82 5.79
CA LYS A 40 2.03 -1.26 6.45
C LYS A 40 3.00 -1.72 5.39
N VAL A 41 4.25 -1.31 5.51
CA VAL A 41 5.27 -1.75 4.58
C VAL A 41 6.07 -2.85 5.26
N GLU A 42 6.17 -3.99 4.58
CA GLU A 42 6.92 -5.13 5.10
C GLU A 42 8.25 -5.18 4.35
N LEU A 43 9.27 -4.70 5.02
CA LEU A 43 10.57 -4.59 4.39
C LEU A 43 11.14 -5.94 4.04
N ASN A 44 10.97 -6.90 4.93
CA ASN A 44 11.51 -8.23 4.70
C ASN A 44 10.89 -8.92 3.50
N ASN A 45 9.65 -8.62 3.22
CA ASN A 45 8.93 -9.25 2.13
C ASN A 45 8.83 -8.34 0.91
N ARG A 46 9.36 -7.14 1.02
CA ARG A 46 9.37 -6.16 -0.06
C ARG A 46 7.97 -5.97 -0.62
N ARG A 47 7.03 -5.73 0.28
CA ARG A 47 5.65 -5.52 -0.13
C ARG A 47 4.97 -4.58 0.84
N ALA A 48 3.89 -3.96 0.38
CA ALA A 48 3.05 -3.13 1.22
C ALA A 48 1.72 -3.82 1.39
N ALA A 49 1.27 -3.92 2.63
CA ALA A 49 -0.04 -4.49 2.93
C ALA A 49 -0.98 -3.34 3.21
N ILE A 50 -2.06 -3.27 2.47
CA ILE A 50 -3.06 -2.23 2.66
C ILE A 50 -4.43 -2.86 2.84
N THR A 51 -5.28 -2.19 3.60
CA THR A 51 -6.66 -2.60 3.75
C THR A 51 -7.52 -1.57 3.06
N VAL A 52 -8.34 -2.01 2.13
CA VAL A 52 -9.16 -1.12 1.33
C VAL A 52 -10.60 -1.56 1.36
N ASN A 53 -11.50 -0.62 1.13
CA ASN A 53 -12.92 -0.91 1.02
C ASN A 53 -13.37 -1.07 -0.41
N ASN A 54 -12.54 -0.69 -1.36
CA ASN A 54 -12.94 -0.64 -2.75
C ASN A 54 -11.74 -0.97 -3.60
N THR A 55 -11.92 -1.80 -4.61
CA THR A 55 -10.81 -2.22 -5.45
C THR A 55 -10.23 -1.07 -6.25
N GLU A 56 -10.98 0.00 -6.45
CA GLU A 56 -10.43 1.15 -7.15
C GLU A 56 -9.31 1.80 -6.38
N VAL A 57 -9.33 1.66 -5.06
CA VAL A 57 -8.29 2.22 -4.23
C VAL A 57 -6.95 1.52 -4.48
N VAL A 58 -7.01 0.25 -4.85
CA VAL A 58 -5.79 -0.49 -5.16
C VAL A 58 -5.06 0.16 -6.32
N GLY A 59 -5.79 0.58 -7.34
CA GLY A 59 -5.18 1.24 -8.48
C GLY A 59 -4.49 2.54 -8.08
N GLU A 60 -5.13 3.30 -7.19
CA GLU A 60 -4.53 4.53 -6.70
C GLU A 60 -3.26 4.25 -5.91
N ALA A 61 -3.30 3.22 -5.08
CA ALA A 61 -2.13 2.87 -4.29
C ALA A 61 -0.97 2.44 -5.18
N VAL A 62 -1.25 1.64 -6.18
CA VAL A 62 -0.22 1.19 -7.11
C VAL A 62 0.39 2.39 -7.83
N LYS A 63 -0.46 3.33 -8.23
CA LYS A 63 0.03 4.51 -8.92
C LYS A 63 0.96 5.34 -8.03
N VAL A 64 0.59 5.49 -6.76
CA VAL A 64 1.41 6.26 -5.83
C VAL A 64 2.77 5.59 -5.67
N ILE A 65 2.79 4.28 -5.48
CA ILE A 65 4.04 3.56 -5.31
C ILE A 65 4.90 3.68 -6.56
N LYS A 66 4.27 3.61 -7.72
CA LYS A 66 4.98 3.71 -8.97
C LYS A 66 5.56 5.10 -9.16
N ASP A 67 4.79 6.13 -8.81
CA ASP A 67 5.25 7.50 -8.94
C ASP A 67 6.42 7.79 -8.00
N LEU A 68 6.47 7.09 -6.87
CA LEU A 68 7.57 7.25 -5.95
C LEU A 68 8.83 6.49 -6.39
N GLY A 69 8.69 5.63 -7.39
CA GLY A 69 9.83 4.90 -7.92
C GLY A 69 10.06 3.56 -7.28
N TYR A 70 9.12 3.08 -6.46
CA TYR A 70 9.28 1.82 -5.76
C TYR A 70 8.36 0.71 -6.28
N GLY A 71 7.66 0.95 -7.35
CA GLY A 71 6.82 -0.06 -7.96
C GLY A 71 7.14 -0.22 -9.41
N GLU A 72 6.55 -1.24 -10.00
CA GLU A 72 6.74 -1.45 -11.43
C GLU A 72 5.84 -0.54 -12.25
#